data_c938390eb2d863cddfe49b12a7c26a49
#
_entry.id   c938390eb2d863cddfe49b12a7c26a49
#
_cell.length_a   1.000
_cell.length_b   1.000
_cell.length_c   1.000
_cell.angle_alpha   90.00
_cell.angle_beta   90.00
_cell.angle_gamma   90.00
#
_symmetry.space_group_name_H-M   'P 1'
#
loop_
_entity.id
_entity.type
_entity.pdbx_description
1 polymer ?
#
loop_
_entity_poly.entity_id
_entity_poly.type
_entity_poly.pdbx_seq_one_letter_code
_entity_poly.pdbx_strand_id
1 'polypeptide(L)'
;MNIKDVYILDDRAILYLNGENIKNFLQNLISNDINKVNDSNSCFASLLSPQGKFLYEFIIIKHKSGYLIDCEKSQVDGLFKQLSVYKLRSKIEILNLSNEFVVVAFGLEKFLTFDQAKDIPGFTLKYREDPIFLDPRNKKLGARLIINLEKLYLSLKKLELQNADIKEYYLFSHKLGIVPKDLNKLQNKLF
;
A
#
# COMPACT_ATOMS: atom_id res chain seq x y z
N MET A 1 -6.74 7.72 -16.99
CA MET A 1 -5.74 8.57 -16.29
C MET A 1 -4.83 9.14 -17.36
N ASN A 2 -4.60 10.45 -17.35
CA ASN A 2 -3.62 11.07 -18.24
C ASN A 2 -2.20 10.73 -17.72
N ILE A 3 -1.21 10.63 -18.61
CA ILE A 3 0.18 10.28 -18.25
C ILE A 3 0.83 11.26 -17.27
N LYS A 4 0.34 12.49 -17.19
CA LYS A 4 0.82 13.54 -16.29
C LYS A 4 0.03 13.64 -14.98
N ASP A 5 -1.09 12.94 -14.84
CA ASP A 5 -1.92 13.04 -13.66
C ASP A 5 -1.35 12.25 -12.50
N VAL A 6 -1.37 12.85 -11.32
CA VAL A 6 -1.12 12.20 -10.04
C VAL A 6 -2.26 12.49 -9.07
N TYR A 7 -2.64 11.50 -8.32
CA TYR A 7 -3.70 11.56 -7.31
C TYR A 7 -3.09 11.37 -5.93
N ILE A 8 -3.25 12.36 -5.07
CA ILE A 8 -2.80 12.27 -3.68
C ILE A 8 -3.88 11.52 -2.91
N LEU A 9 -3.55 10.32 -2.42
CA LEU A 9 -4.48 9.46 -1.68
C LEU A 9 -4.41 9.79 -0.18
N ASP A 10 -5.07 10.87 0.22
CA ASP A 10 -5.08 11.40 1.59
C ASP A 10 -5.88 10.56 2.58
N ASP A 11 -6.67 9.61 2.06
CA ASP A 11 -7.40 8.59 2.81
C ASP A 11 -6.61 7.28 3.02
N ARG A 12 -5.33 7.25 2.64
CA ARG A 12 -4.40 6.14 2.93
C ARG A 12 -3.54 6.46 4.15
N ALA A 13 -3.10 5.42 4.79
CA ALA A 13 -2.22 5.46 5.96
C ALA A 13 -1.11 4.41 5.83
N ILE A 14 0.04 4.70 6.45
CA ILE A 14 1.22 3.84 6.35
C ILE A 14 1.64 3.37 7.73
N LEU A 15 1.68 2.05 7.92
CA LEU A 15 2.37 1.44 9.06
C LEU A 15 3.72 0.88 8.55
N TYR A 16 4.72 0.94 9.41
CA TYR A 16 6.01 0.26 9.19
C TYR A 16 6.20 -0.81 10.25
N LEU A 17 6.49 -2.02 9.81
CA LEU A 17 6.72 -3.17 10.67
C LEU A 17 8.15 -3.66 10.47
N ASN A 18 8.89 -3.81 11.58
CA ASN A 18 10.26 -4.30 11.55
C ASN A 18 10.52 -5.18 12.80
N GLY A 19 11.56 -5.98 12.73
CA GLY A 19 12.03 -6.77 13.88
C GLY A 19 12.38 -8.19 13.54
N GLU A 20 12.79 -8.91 14.59
CA GLU A 20 13.19 -10.31 14.50
C GLU A 20 11.99 -11.19 14.11
N ASN A 21 12.17 -12.04 13.09
CA ASN A 21 11.11 -12.93 12.58
C ASN A 21 9.85 -12.22 12.02
N ILE A 22 9.94 -10.94 11.62
CA ILE A 22 8.80 -10.19 11.08
C ILE A 22 8.11 -10.91 9.92
N LYS A 23 8.87 -11.63 9.08
CA LYS A 23 8.34 -12.38 7.95
C LYS A 23 7.40 -13.50 8.41
N ASN A 24 7.83 -14.29 9.40
CA ASN A 24 6.99 -15.36 9.96
C ASN A 24 5.77 -14.80 10.68
N PHE A 25 5.92 -13.67 11.36
CA PHE A 25 4.81 -13.00 12.01
C PHE A 25 3.72 -12.62 10.99
N LEU A 26 4.11 -11.94 9.90
CA LEU A 26 3.18 -11.58 8.84
C LEU A 26 2.56 -12.79 8.15
N GLN A 27 3.36 -13.84 7.87
CA GLN A 27 2.88 -15.07 7.21
C GLN A 27 1.74 -15.75 7.98
N ASN A 28 1.78 -15.70 9.31
CA ASN A 28 0.75 -16.30 10.16
C ASN A 28 -0.55 -15.49 10.24
N LEU A 29 -0.57 -14.26 9.73
CA LEU A 29 -1.69 -13.33 9.90
C LEU A 29 -2.39 -12.98 8.60
N ILE A 30 -1.65 -12.96 7.49
CA ILE A 30 -2.15 -12.43 6.22
C ILE A 30 -2.76 -13.53 5.33
N SER A 31 -3.72 -13.16 4.51
CA SER A 31 -4.39 -14.05 3.56
C SER A 31 -3.57 -14.35 2.29
N ASN A 32 -2.33 -13.88 2.19
CA ASN A 32 -1.44 -14.08 1.05
C ASN A 32 -0.07 -14.59 1.53
N ASP A 33 0.81 -14.93 0.61
CA ASP A 33 2.15 -15.41 0.90
C ASP A 33 3.15 -14.25 0.97
N ILE A 34 3.68 -13.98 2.18
CA ILE A 34 4.70 -12.94 2.41
C ILE A 34 6.01 -13.22 1.66
N ASN A 35 6.26 -14.48 1.26
CA ASN A 35 7.46 -14.83 0.50
C ASN A 35 7.47 -14.20 -0.89
N LYS A 36 6.31 -13.81 -1.42
CA LYS A 36 6.17 -13.07 -2.66
C LYS A 36 6.65 -11.62 -2.55
N VAL A 37 6.70 -11.07 -1.32
CA VAL A 37 7.08 -9.68 -1.08
C VAL A 37 8.59 -9.56 -0.93
N ASN A 38 9.21 -8.82 -1.85
CA ASN A 38 10.64 -8.56 -1.88
C ASN A 38 10.89 -7.17 -2.51
N ASP A 39 12.15 -6.83 -2.78
CA ASP A 39 12.50 -5.53 -3.37
C ASP A 39 11.88 -5.26 -4.76
N SER A 40 11.42 -6.31 -5.44
CA SER A 40 10.82 -6.22 -6.79
C SER A 40 9.33 -6.53 -6.83
N ASN A 41 8.73 -6.96 -5.72
CA ASN A 41 7.31 -7.34 -5.68
C ASN A 41 6.64 -6.93 -4.37
N SER A 42 5.49 -6.29 -4.49
CA SER A 42 4.52 -6.05 -3.44
C SER A 42 3.35 -7.04 -3.55
N CYS A 43 2.57 -7.20 -2.50
CA CYS A 43 1.36 -7.99 -2.56
C CYS A 43 0.17 -7.31 -1.86
N PHE A 44 -1.02 -7.65 -2.32
CA PHE A 44 -2.27 -7.32 -1.64
C PHE A 44 -2.64 -8.47 -0.71
N ALA A 45 -3.07 -8.15 0.52
CA ALA A 45 -3.46 -9.12 1.51
C ALA A 45 -4.59 -8.59 2.40
N SER A 46 -5.27 -9.51 3.06
CA SER A 46 -6.25 -9.21 4.09
C SER A 46 -5.82 -9.82 5.43
N LEU A 47 -6.21 -9.20 6.52
CA LEU A 47 -6.22 -9.76 7.85
C LEU A 47 -7.64 -10.28 8.13
N LEU A 48 -7.74 -11.55 8.51
CA LEU A 48 -9.01 -12.19 8.85
C LEU A 48 -9.07 -12.50 10.34
N SER A 49 -10.29 -12.62 10.88
CA SER A 49 -10.51 -13.17 12.21
C SER A 49 -10.19 -14.68 12.22
N PRO A 50 -10.02 -15.31 13.39
CA PRO A 50 -9.89 -16.78 13.49
C PRO A 50 -11.06 -17.55 12.87
N GLN A 51 -12.23 -16.92 12.72
CA GLN A 51 -13.41 -17.52 12.08
C GLN A 51 -13.49 -17.21 10.56
N GLY A 52 -12.43 -16.63 9.97
CA GLY A 52 -12.37 -16.30 8.54
C GLY A 52 -13.15 -15.04 8.14
N LYS A 53 -13.59 -14.21 9.10
CA LYS A 53 -14.26 -12.95 8.78
C LYS A 53 -13.27 -11.86 8.41
N PHE A 54 -13.62 -11.04 7.44
CA PHE A 54 -12.83 -9.88 7.03
C PHE A 54 -12.66 -8.89 8.19
N LEU A 55 -11.43 -8.46 8.40
CA LEU A 55 -11.09 -7.39 9.35
C LEU A 55 -10.49 -6.19 8.63
N TYR A 56 -9.40 -6.38 7.91
CA TYR A 56 -8.65 -5.32 7.24
C TYR A 56 -8.07 -5.82 5.92
N GLU A 57 -7.87 -4.91 4.97
CA GLU A 57 -7.07 -5.16 3.78
C GLU A 57 -5.99 -4.09 3.60
N PHE A 58 -4.90 -4.48 2.98
CA PHE A 58 -3.75 -3.62 2.80
C PHE A 58 -2.82 -4.13 1.69
N ILE A 59 -1.93 -3.26 1.24
CA ILE A 59 -0.82 -3.64 0.38
C ILE A 59 0.45 -3.70 1.22
N ILE A 60 1.25 -4.74 1.01
CA ILE A 60 2.51 -4.97 1.72
C ILE A 60 3.66 -4.74 0.75
N ILE A 61 4.60 -3.90 1.15
CA ILE A 61 5.76 -3.52 0.36
C ILE A 61 7.03 -3.72 1.19
N LYS A 62 8.04 -4.35 0.62
CA LYS A 62 9.36 -4.44 1.25
C LYS A 62 10.00 -3.06 1.32
N HIS A 63 10.49 -2.68 2.51
CA HIS A 63 11.20 -1.42 2.70
C HIS A 63 12.27 -1.57 3.78
N LYS A 64 13.51 -1.25 3.46
CA LYS A 64 14.64 -1.41 4.38
C LYS A 64 14.67 -2.83 4.98
N SER A 65 14.83 -2.94 6.29
CA SER A 65 14.82 -4.22 7.03
C SER A 65 13.42 -4.77 7.31
N GLY A 66 12.35 -4.00 7.01
CA GLY A 66 10.97 -4.34 7.35
C GLY A 66 10.01 -4.26 6.17
N TYR A 67 8.76 -3.96 6.48
CA TYR A 67 7.66 -3.85 5.53
C TYR A 67 6.82 -2.60 5.80
N LEU A 68 6.43 -1.91 4.73
CA LEU A 68 5.37 -0.91 4.77
C LEU A 68 4.02 -1.59 4.51
N ILE A 69 3.01 -1.14 5.23
CA ILE A 69 1.62 -1.54 5.07
C ILE A 69 0.83 -0.30 4.64
N ASP A 70 0.36 -0.29 3.40
CA ASP A 70 -0.54 0.75 2.89
C ASP A 70 -1.98 0.30 3.13
N CYS A 71 -2.67 0.93 4.06
CA CYS A 71 -4.05 0.64 4.45
C CYS A 71 -4.96 1.86 4.39
N GLU A 72 -6.27 1.66 4.53
CA GLU A 72 -7.23 2.77 4.65
C GLU A 72 -7.02 3.53 5.97
N LYS A 73 -6.96 4.87 5.88
CA LYS A 73 -6.69 5.76 7.03
C LYS A 73 -7.74 5.62 8.14
N SER A 74 -8.98 5.40 7.76
CA SER A 74 -10.08 5.19 8.73
C SER A 74 -9.90 3.91 9.57
N GLN A 75 -9.05 2.99 9.12
CA GLN A 75 -8.83 1.68 9.76
C GLN A 75 -7.47 1.56 10.44
N VAL A 76 -6.56 2.53 10.27
CA VAL A 76 -5.15 2.41 10.70
C VAL A 76 -5.00 2.14 12.19
N ASP A 77 -5.76 2.82 13.05
CA ASP A 77 -5.67 2.65 14.51
C ASP A 77 -6.16 1.27 14.95
N GLY A 78 -7.25 0.79 14.33
CA GLY A 78 -7.76 -0.56 14.56
C GLY A 78 -6.79 -1.64 14.12
N LEU A 79 -6.21 -1.50 12.93
CA LEU A 79 -5.18 -2.41 12.40
C LEU A 79 -3.92 -2.39 13.28
N PHE A 80 -3.43 -1.20 13.65
CA PHE A 80 -2.29 -1.04 14.55
C PHE A 80 -2.52 -1.76 15.89
N LYS A 81 -3.67 -1.56 16.51
CA LYS A 81 -4.06 -2.21 17.76
C LYS A 81 -4.11 -3.73 17.60
N GLN A 82 -4.72 -4.22 16.53
CA GLN A 82 -4.85 -5.66 16.27
C GLN A 82 -3.48 -6.32 16.07
N LEU A 83 -2.61 -5.73 15.26
CA LEU A 83 -1.23 -6.21 15.06
C LEU A 83 -0.43 -6.16 16.35
N SER A 84 -0.63 -5.12 17.19
CA SER A 84 0.02 -4.98 18.48
C SER A 84 -0.40 -6.08 19.49
N VAL A 85 -1.65 -6.50 19.44
CA VAL A 85 -2.13 -7.64 20.22
C VAL A 85 -1.47 -8.94 19.75
N TYR A 86 -1.39 -9.17 18.45
CA TYR A 86 -0.84 -10.40 17.89
C TYR A 86 0.68 -10.53 18.07
N LYS A 87 1.43 -9.43 18.13
CA LYS A 87 2.89 -9.50 18.34
C LYS A 87 3.29 -10.01 19.72
N LEU A 88 2.41 -9.89 20.74
CA LEU A 88 2.64 -10.36 22.12
C LEU A 88 4.07 -10.06 22.62
N ARG A 89 4.88 -11.13 22.81
CA ARG A 89 6.27 -11.06 23.28
C ARG A 89 7.30 -11.05 22.16
N SER A 90 6.89 -10.99 20.89
CA SER A 90 7.83 -10.94 19.77
C SER A 90 8.53 -9.57 19.72
N LYS A 91 9.80 -9.59 19.32
CA LYS A 91 10.62 -8.38 19.15
C LYS A 91 10.30 -7.67 17.84
N ILE A 92 9.02 -7.33 17.66
CA ILE A 92 8.53 -6.62 16.50
C ILE A 92 8.15 -5.20 16.89
N GLU A 93 8.64 -4.24 16.14
CA GLU A 93 8.26 -2.85 16.22
C GLU A 93 7.19 -2.55 15.17
N ILE A 94 6.18 -1.77 15.53
CA ILE A 94 5.15 -1.28 14.65
C ILE A 94 5.09 0.23 14.83
N LEU A 95 5.31 0.96 13.74
CA LEU A 95 5.29 2.43 13.73
C LEU A 95 4.16 2.91 12.82
N ASN A 96 3.41 3.90 13.27
CA ASN A 96 2.45 4.61 12.43
C ASN A 96 3.17 5.81 11.79
N LEU A 97 3.45 5.71 10.49
CA LEU A 97 4.16 6.73 9.72
C LEU A 97 3.23 7.59 8.86
N SER A 98 1.93 7.58 9.15
CA SER A 98 0.92 8.29 8.35
C SER A 98 1.07 9.82 8.37
N ASN A 99 1.78 10.38 9.33
CA ASN A 99 2.09 11.80 9.39
C ASN A 99 3.40 12.17 8.66
N GLU A 100 4.21 11.17 8.30
CA GLU A 100 5.49 11.37 7.63
C GLU A 100 5.45 11.01 6.14
N PHE A 101 4.60 10.05 5.79
CA PHE A 101 4.48 9.51 4.44
C PHE A 101 3.08 9.70 3.87
N VAL A 102 3.05 9.90 2.58
CA VAL A 102 1.83 9.98 1.77
C VAL A 102 1.88 8.97 0.64
N VAL A 103 0.72 8.47 0.26
CA VAL A 103 0.55 7.63 -0.92
C VAL A 103 0.07 8.48 -2.07
N VAL A 104 0.74 8.41 -3.22
CA VAL A 104 0.24 8.99 -4.46
C VAL A 104 0.05 7.91 -5.51
N ALA A 105 -0.95 8.08 -6.38
CA ALA A 105 -1.22 7.17 -7.49
C ALA A 105 -1.12 7.89 -8.82
N PHE A 106 -0.65 7.20 -9.87
CA PHE A 106 -0.57 7.71 -11.23
C PHE A 106 -0.67 6.57 -12.26
N GLY A 107 -0.90 6.93 -13.53
CA GLY A 107 -1.22 5.98 -14.58
C GLY A 107 -0.10 4.95 -14.89
N LEU A 108 -0.51 3.77 -15.40
CA LEU A 108 0.39 2.71 -15.84
C LEU A 108 1.41 3.21 -16.89
N GLU A 109 0.97 4.03 -17.85
CA GLU A 109 1.86 4.58 -18.88
C GLU A 109 3.04 5.35 -18.28
N LYS A 110 2.78 6.18 -17.25
CA LYS A 110 3.82 6.89 -16.53
C LYS A 110 4.75 5.93 -15.80
N PHE A 111 4.21 4.89 -15.15
CA PHE A 111 5.04 3.89 -14.49
C PHE A 111 6.00 3.21 -15.47
N LEU A 112 5.55 2.89 -16.66
CA LEU A 112 6.38 2.21 -17.68
C LEU A 112 7.49 3.10 -18.26
N THR A 113 7.52 4.40 -17.94
CA THR A 113 8.65 5.27 -18.29
C THR A 113 9.84 5.13 -17.35
N PHE A 114 9.68 4.47 -16.19
CA PHE A 114 10.80 4.21 -15.29
C PHE A 114 11.71 3.10 -15.84
N ASP A 115 13.01 3.26 -15.64
CA ASP A 115 13.95 2.22 -16.00
C ASP A 115 13.63 0.89 -15.31
N GLN A 116 13.72 -0.23 -16.03
CA GLN A 116 13.41 -1.58 -15.59
C GLN A 116 11.95 -1.82 -15.19
N ALA A 117 11.03 -0.88 -15.41
CA ALA A 117 9.61 -1.08 -15.13
C ALA A 117 9.03 -2.24 -15.94
N LYS A 118 8.16 -3.03 -15.29
CA LYS A 118 7.46 -4.16 -15.93
C LYS A 118 5.96 -4.04 -15.74
N ASP A 119 5.22 -4.39 -16.75
CA ASP A 119 3.74 -4.42 -16.74
C ASP A 119 3.21 -5.66 -16.02
N ILE A 120 3.56 -5.79 -14.73
CA ILE A 120 3.19 -6.92 -13.87
C ILE A 120 2.57 -6.36 -12.58
N PRO A 121 1.33 -6.79 -12.17
CA PRO A 121 0.74 -6.37 -10.91
C PRO A 121 1.69 -6.64 -9.72
N GLY A 122 1.85 -5.66 -8.85
CA GLY A 122 2.75 -5.74 -7.69
C GLY A 122 4.22 -5.50 -8.01
N PHE A 123 4.61 -5.38 -9.29
CA PHE A 123 6.00 -5.08 -9.62
C PHE A 123 6.45 -3.78 -8.98
N THR A 124 7.56 -3.85 -8.25
CA THR A 124 8.05 -2.79 -7.37
C THR A 124 9.43 -2.33 -7.82
N LEU A 125 9.64 -1.03 -7.78
CA LEU A 125 10.89 -0.33 -8.04
C LEU A 125 11.19 0.61 -6.89
N LYS A 126 12.38 1.20 -6.87
CA LYS A 126 12.73 2.31 -5.98
C LYS A 126 12.83 3.60 -6.80
N TYR A 127 12.08 4.60 -6.39
CA TYR A 127 12.31 5.98 -6.81
C TYR A 127 13.15 6.65 -5.74
N ARG A 128 14.47 6.74 -5.96
CA ARG A 128 15.46 7.02 -4.92
C ARG A 128 15.37 5.90 -3.85
N GLU A 129 14.95 6.22 -2.63
CA GLU A 129 14.76 5.23 -1.55
C GLU A 129 13.29 4.88 -1.31
N ASP A 130 12.37 5.58 -1.98
CA ASP A 130 10.93 5.43 -1.79
C ASP A 130 10.38 4.34 -2.74
N PRO A 131 9.51 3.43 -2.24
CA PRO A 131 8.96 2.36 -3.07
C PRO A 131 7.89 2.90 -4.03
N ILE A 132 8.02 2.49 -5.29
CA ILE A 132 7.04 2.71 -6.34
C ILE A 132 6.62 1.35 -6.90
N PHE A 133 5.33 1.07 -7.01
CA PHE A 133 4.85 -0.24 -7.39
C PHE A 133 3.53 -0.17 -8.16
N LEU A 134 3.34 -1.08 -9.12
CA LEU A 134 2.02 -1.28 -9.74
C LEU A 134 1.04 -1.86 -8.72
N ASP A 135 -0.18 -1.34 -8.71
CA ASP A 135 -1.21 -1.82 -7.79
C ASP A 135 -1.40 -3.35 -7.95
N PRO A 136 -1.12 -4.14 -6.90
CA PRO A 136 -1.17 -5.60 -6.98
C PRO A 136 -2.58 -6.16 -7.15
N ARG A 137 -3.62 -5.37 -6.91
CA ARG A 137 -5.02 -5.75 -7.09
C ARG A 137 -5.41 -5.73 -8.57
N ASN A 138 -4.95 -4.68 -9.28
CA ASN A 138 -5.19 -4.53 -10.72
C ASN A 138 -4.25 -3.47 -11.30
N LYS A 139 -3.38 -3.85 -12.23
CA LYS A 139 -2.42 -2.94 -12.87
C LYS A 139 -3.07 -1.75 -13.61
N LYS A 140 -4.34 -1.85 -13.98
CA LYS A 140 -5.09 -0.73 -14.57
C LYS A 140 -5.29 0.42 -13.60
N LEU A 141 -5.21 0.20 -12.29
CA LEU A 141 -5.19 1.26 -11.29
C LEU A 141 -3.91 2.12 -11.35
N GLY A 142 -2.93 1.69 -12.12
CA GLY A 142 -1.64 2.35 -12.24
C GLY A 142 -0.70 2.01 -11.10
N ALA A 143 0.26 2.88 -10.86
CA ALA A 143 1.26 2.71 -9.83
C ALA A 143 0.96 3.57 -8.60
N ARG A 144 1.48 3.12 -7.46
CA ARG A 144 1.56 3.90 -6.23
C ARG A 144 3.00 4.21 -5.90
N LEU A 145 3.23 5.40 -5.35
CA LEU A 145 4.49 5.81 -4.75
C LEU A 145 4.20 6.18 -3.30
N ILE A 146 4.91 5.55 -2.36
CA ILE A 146 4.88 5.93 -0.94
C ILE A 146 6.08 6.84 -0.71
N ILE A 147 5.83 8.09 -0.39
CA ILE A 147 6.88 9.11 -0.33
C ILE A 147 6.75 9.96 0.93
N ASN A 148 7.90 10.38 1.47
CA ASN A 148 7.93 11.33 2.58
C ASN A 148 7.30 12.67 2.16
N LEU A 149 6.42 13.21 3.00
CA LEU A 149 5.68 14.47 2.76
C LEU A 149 6.58 15.64 2.41
N GLU A 150 7.75 15.77 3.06
CA GLU A 150 8.70 16.86 2.79
C GLU A 150 9.27 16.80 1.37
N LYS A 151 9.36 15.61 0.77
CA LYS A 151 9.90 15.39 -0.57
C LYS A 151 8.82 15.42 -1.67
N LEU A 152 7.53 15.38 -1.29
CA LEU A 152 6.42 15.20 -2.22
C LEU A 152 6.47 16.20 -3.37
N TYR A 153 6.41 17.51 -3.07
CA TYR A 153 6.33 18.56 -4.09
C TYR A 153 7.49 18.53 -5.08
N LEU A 154 8.73 18.41 -4.57
CA LEU A 154 9.92 18.35 -5.42
C LEU A 154 9.96 17.09 -6.29
N SER A 155 9.44 15.99 -5.78
CA SER A 155 9.39 14.72 -6.52
C SER A 155 8.34 14.76 -7.61
N LEU A 156 7.15 15.29 -7.33
CA LEU A 156 6.11 15.46 -8.35
C LEU A 156 6.58 16.37 -9.49
N LYS A 157 7.25 17.47 -9.15
CA LYS A 157 7.84 18.38 -10.14
C LYS A 157 8.90 17.68 -11.02
N LYS A 158 9.79 16.90 -10.42
CA LYS A 158 10.83 16.14 -11.16
C LYS A 158 10.26 15.02 -12.03
N LEU A 159 9.15 14.43 -11.59
CA LEU A 159 8.44 13.42 -12.34
C LEU A 159 7.49 14.02 -13.39
N GLU A 160 7.41 15.35 -13.47
CA GLU A 160 6.51 16.08 -14.37
C GLU A 160 5.03 15.67 -14.16
N LEU A 161 4.66 15.38 -12.90
CA LEU A 161 3.32 15.01 -12.51
C LEU A 161 2.56 16.21 -11.97
N GLN A 162 1.27 16.30 -12.31
CA GLN A 162 0.35 17.36 -11.90
C GLN A 162 -0.78 16.77 -11.08
N ASN A 163 -1.10 17.41 -9.95
CA ASN A 163 -2.18 16.94 -9.09
C ASN A 163 -3.53 17.04 -9.81
N ALA A 164 -4.26 15.93 -9.83
CA ALA A 164 -5.59 15.80 -10.40
C ALA A 164 -6.63 15.51 -9.29
N ASP A 165 -7.92 15.64 -9.62
CA ASP A 165 -8.99 15.40 -8.66
C ASP A 165 -9.04 13.90 -8.28
N ILE A 166 -8.86 13.60 -7.01
CA ILE A 166 -8.91 12.23 -6.46
C ILE A 166 -10.22 11.49 -6.78
N LYS A 167 -11.31 12.23 -7.00
CA LYS A 167 -12.59 11.62 -7.41
C LYS A 167 -12.49 10.86 -8.71
N GLU A 168 -11.64 11.31 -9.65
CA GLU A 168 -11.42 10.60 -10.92
C GLU A 168 -10.78 9.24 -10.67
N TYR A 169 -9.80 9.17 -9.76
CA TYR A 169 -9.16 7.92 -9.36
C TYR A 169 -10.17 6.95 -8.75
N TYR A 170 -11.06 7.43 -7.87
CA TYR A 170 -12.08 6.59 -7.25
C TYR A 170 -13.14 6.12 -8.23
N LEU A 171 -13.62 6.98 -9.11
CA LEU A 171 -14.54 6.59 -10.17
C LEU A 171 -13.94 5.51 -11.08
N PHE A 172 -12.66 5.66 -11.40
CA PHE A 172 -11.95 4.65 -12.18
C PHE A 172 -11.78 3.33 -11.43
N SER A 173 -11.43 3.40 -10.14
CA SER A 173 -11.33 2.23 -9.26
C SER A 173 -12.66 1.47 -9.18
N HIS A 174 -13.79 2.17 -9.00
CA HIS A 174 -15.12 1.58 -8.97
C HIS A 174 -15.49 0.90 -10.30
N LYS A 175 -15.14 1.50 -11.45
CA LYS A 175 -15.33 0.86 -12.76
C LYS A 175 -14.56 -0.46 -12.92
N LEU A 176 -13.47 -0.62 -12.19
CA LEU A 176 -12.68 -1.85 -12.14
C LEU A 176 -13.18 -2.84 -11.08
N GLY A 177 -14.26 -2.53 -10.35
CA GLY A 177 -14.78 -3.36 -9.28
C GLY A 177 -13.95 -3.35 -8.00
N ILE A 178 -13.06 -2.35 -7.83
CA ILE A 178 -12.19 -2.23 -6.67
C ILE A 178 -12.71 -1.13 -5.75
N VAL A 179 -13.01 -1.49 -4.51
CA VAL A 179 -13.45 -0.55 -3.48
C VAL A 179 -12.20 0.13 -2.88
N PRO A 180 -12.01 1.44 -3.06
CA PRO A 180 -10.80 2.12 -2.62
C PRO A 180 -10.86 2.56 -1.16
N LYS A 181 -12.05 2.70 -0.58
CA LYS A 181 -12.31 3.23 0.76
C LYS A 181 -13.63 2.72 1.35
N ASP A 182 -13.91 3.10 2.59
CA ASP A 182 -15.11 2.67 3.34
C ASP A 182 -15.14 1.16 3.64
N LEU A 183 -13.98 0.54 3.73
CA LEU A 183 -13.83 -0.90 3.97
C LEU A 183 -14.32 -1.34 5.35
N ASN A 184 -14.47 -0.42 6.30
CA ASN A 184 -15.07 -0.68 7.60
C ASN A 184 -16.50 -1.24 7.48
N LYS A 185 -17.22 -0.93 6.40
CA LYS A 185 -18.56 -1.48 6.11
C LYS A 185 -18.53 -2.98 5.79
N LEU A 186 -17.37 -3.53 5.45
CA LEU A 186 -17.16 -4.94 5.14
C LEU A 186 -16.66 -5.75 6.35
N GLN A 187 -16.25 -5.08 7.43
CA GLN A 187 -15.74 -5.76 8.63
C GLN A 187 -16.73 -6.76 9.20
N ASN A 188 -16.21 -7.89 9.68
CA ASN A 188 -16.95 -9.02 10.24
C ASN A 188 -17.92 -9.73 9.26
N LYS A 189 -17.84 -9.46 7.96
CA LYS A 189 -18.52 -10.26 6.95
C LYS A 189 -17.67 -11.47 6.57
N LEU A 190 -18.34 -12.57 6.23
CA LEU A 190 -17.70 -13.73 5.60
C LEU A 190 -17.40 -13.40 4.13
N PHE A 191 -16.27 -13.85 3.63
CA PHE A 191 -15.96 -13.90 2.21
C PHE A 191 -16.38 -15.22 1.61
#